data_f0fe811d409354cb14ce627aaa5f6e7b
#
_entry.id   f0fe811d409354cb14ce627aaa5f6e7b
#
_cell.length_a   1.000
_cell.length_b   1.000
_cell.length_c   1.000
_cell.angle_alpha   90.00
_cell.angle_beta   90.00
_cell.angle_gamma   90.00
#
_symmetry.space_group_name_H-M   'P 1'
#
loop_
_entity.id
_entity.type
_entity.pdbx_description
1 polymer ?
#
loop_
_entity_poly.entity_id
_entity_poly.type
_entity_poly.pdbx_seq_one_letter_code
_entity_poly.pdbx_strand_id
1 'polypeptide(L)'
;MVVVLGLVACSLSAQAQQTVKIGFLGTLSGPAGALGQDQYDAFMLGLEHFGGKLGGATVQVIKEDDQLKPDLGVQLAQKLIEKDKVNIITGVTFSNVMMAIHKPITDAGVLLVGSNAGPTPLTGKGCSPLFFSTSWNNDSLHESMGQYANDAGYKKVYMLAPNYQAGKDAFSGFKRFYKGQVMDEVFTQVNQPDYSAEIAQLQAAKPDAVYVFYPGGMGVNFVKQYQQAGLLGKLPLLSTSTVDGTTLPALKDIALGVVTGSPYSPDIDNPQNKKFVEDFKKKFNRSPSLYAAQSYDAASLINAALLKTGGKADNKDALRAALKSAEFKSVAGPFRFNTNQFPIRNFYRVDVAKDASGQAAFVNKGVVLKDHADAYYKECALK
;
A
#
# COMPACT_ATOMS: atom_id res chain seq x y z
N MET A 1 4.33 -70.49 -34.13
CA MET A 1 5.16 -69.37 -33.60
C MET A 1 4.20 -68.19 -33.42
N VAL A 2 3.72 -67.98 -32.18
CA VAL A 2 2.74 -66.92 -31.86
C VAL A 2 3.50 -65.77 -31.25
N VAL A 3 3.52 -64.60 -31.92
CA VAL A 3 4.16 -63.39 -31.40
C VAL A 3 3.09 -62.63 -30.62
N VAL A 4 3.24 -62.55 -29.30
CA VAL A 4 2.44 -61.71 -28.39
C VAL A 4 3.04 -60.31 -28.37
N LEU A 5 2.38 -59.32 -29.04
CA LEU A 5 2.74 -57.90 -28.87
C LEU A 5 2.15 -57.40 -27.55
N GLY A 6 3.05 -57.12 -26.58
CA GLY A 6 2.66 -56.45 -25.35
C GLY A 6 2.49 -54.94 -25.58
N LEU A 7 1.23 -54.45 -25.46
CA LEU A 7 0.93 -53.01 -25.38
C LEU A 7 1.37 -52.49 -23.99
N VAL A 8 2.44 -51.70 -23.97
CA VAL A 8 2.82 -50.90 -22.79
C VAL A 8 1.93 -49.63 -22.78
N ALA A 9 0.89 -49.64 -21.97
CA ALA A 9 0.08 -48.44 -21.71
C ALA A 9 0.87 -47.50 -20.79
N CYS A 10 1.50 -46.46 -21.34
CA CYS A 10 2.01 -45.34 -20.57
C CYS A 10 0.83 -44.55 -19.94
N SER A 11 0.49 -44.84 -18.71
CA SER A 11 -0.42 -44.03 -17.92
C SER A 11 0.24 -42.68 -17.64
N LEU A 12 -0.05 -41.66 -18.43
CA LEU A 12 0.17 -40.27 -18.14
C LEU A 12 -0.67 -39.92 -16.91
N SER A 13 -0.08 -39.98 -15.73
CA SER A 13 -0.68 -39.42 -14.53
C SER A 13 -0.85 -37.92 -14.77
N ALA A 14 -2.05 -37.49 -15.14
CA ALA A 14 -2.44 -36.08 -15.11
C ALA A 14 -2.34 -35.64 -13.65
N GLN A 15 -1.22 -35.06 -13.27
CA GLN A 15 -1.04 -34.46 -11.94
C GLN A 15 -2.05 -33.33 -11.88
N ALA A 16 -3.12 -33.48 -11.11
CA ALA A 16 -4.11 -32.43 -10.90
C ALA A 16 -3.36 -31.19 -10.42
N GLN A 17 -3.36 -30.15 -11.24
CA GLN A 17 -2.68 -28.88 -10.94
C GLN A 17 -3.36 -28.30 -9.70
N GLN A 18 -2.62 -28.22 -8.61
CA GLN A 18 -3.13 -27.73 -7.32
C GLN A 18 -3.59 -26.29 -7.46
N THR A 19 -4.83 -25.97 -7.04
CA THR A 19 -5.34 -24.61 -7.00
C THR A 19 -4.73 -23.87 -5.81
N VAL A 20 -4.04 -22.78 -6.06
CA VAL A 20 -3.53 -21.86 -5.03
C VAL A 20 -4.67 -20.97 -4.58
N LYS A 21 -5.00 -21.00 -3.28
CA LYS A 21 -6.02 -20.15 -2.70
C LYS A 21 -5.37 -18.93 -2.05
N ILE A 22 -5.86 -17.74 -2.41
CA ILE A 22 -5.38 -16.46 -1.90
C ILE A 22 -6.57 -15.74 -1.25
N GLY A 23 -6.45 -15.43 0.06
CA GLY A 23 -7.37 -14.55 0.74
C GLY A 23 -6.99 -13.10 0.48
N PHE A 24 -7.89 -12.33 -0.13
CA PHE A 24 -7.75 -10.88 -0.23
C PHE A 24 -8.61 -10.23 0.86
N LEU A 25 -7.95 -9.67 1.89
CA LEU A 25 -8.59 -9.00 3.00
C LEU A 25 -8.31 -7.50 2.93
N GLY A 26 -9.34 -6.67 2.86
CA GLY A 26 -9.16 -5.22 2.77
C GLY A 26 -10.40 -4.45 3.17
N THR A 27 -10.28 -3.14 3.35
CA THR A 27 -11.41 -2.24 3.60
C THR A 27 -12.04 -1.86 2.26
N LEU A 28 -13.14 -2.51 1.91
CA LEU A 28 -13.75 -2.45 0.57
C LEU A 28 -15.05 -1.63 0.53
N SER A 29 -15.53 -1.22 1.70
CA SER A 29 -16.76 -0.43 1.84
C SER A 29 -16.59 0.75 2.80
N GLY A 30 -17.63 1.60 2.88
CA GLY A 30 -17.62 2.81 3.70
C GLY A 30 -16.77 3.96 3.12
N PRO A 31 -16.50 5.02 3.91
CA PRO A 31 -15.77 6.21 3.44
C PRO A 31 -14.34 5.94 2.95
N ALA A 32 -13.74 4.85 3.39
CA ALA A 32 -12.40 4.43 3.00
C ALA A 32 -12.39 3.31 1.95
N GLY A 33 -13.54 2.83 1.50
CA GLY A 33 -13.66 1.66 0.63
C GLY A 33 -12.96 1.78 -0.72
N ALA A 34 -12.81 3.00 -1.23
CA ALA A 34 -12.10 3.25 -2.49
C ALA A 34 -10.64 2.79 -2.45
N LEU A 35 -9.97 2.84 -1.28
CA LEU A 35 -8.58 2.41 -1.12
C LEU A 35 -8.44 0.90 -1.32
N GLY A 36 -9.27 0.12 -0.61
CA GLY A 36 -9.27 -1.33 -0.72
C GLY A 36 -9.77 -1.81 -2.08
N GLN A 37 -10.72 -1.10 -2.68
CA GLN A 37 -11.19 -1.44 -4.02
C GLN A 37 -10.09 -1.24 -5.07
N ASP A 38 -9.31 -0.15 -4.98
CA ASP A 38 -8.13 0.06 -5.84
C ASP A 38 -7.08 -1.05 -5.68
N GLN A 39 -6.83 -1.47 -4.41
CA GLN A 39 -5.95 -2.61 -4.15
C GLN A 39 -6.47 -3.90 -4.81
N TYR A 40 -7.75 -4.22 -4.62
CA TYR A 40 -8.34 -5.43 -5.17
C TYR A 40 -8.34 -5.44 -6.69
N ASP A 41 -8.77 -4.35 -7.30
CA ASP A 41 -8.83 -4.20 -8.76
C ASP A 41 -7.45 -4.38 -9.40
N ALA A 42 -6.41 -3.81 -8.80
CA ALA A 42 -5.05 -3.92 -9.31
C ALA A 42 -4.44 -5.31 -9.08
N PHE A 43 -4.75 -5.97 -7.97
CA PHE A 43 -4.36 -7.37 -7.75
C PHE A 43 -4.97 -8.28 -8.83
N MET A 44 -6.27 -8.10 -9.10
CA MET A 44 -6.98 -8.86 -10.13
C MET A 44 -6.49 -8.53 -11.55
N LEU A 45 -6.11 -7.28 -11.82
CA LEU A 45 -5.46 -6.91 -13.09
C LEU A 45 -4.10 -7.60 -13.25
N GLY A 46 -3.31 -7.67 -12.17
CA GLY A 46 -2.05 -8.42 -12.15
C GLY A 46 -2.26 -9.89 -12.45
N LEU A 47 -3.24 -10.52 -11.81
CA LEU A 47 -3.62 -11.91 -12.10
C LEU A 47 -4.02 -12.10 -13.57
N GLU A 48 -4.78 -11.18 -14.13
CA GLU A 48 -5.19 -11.22 -15.56
C GLU A 48 -3.99 -11.08 -16.49
N HIS A 49 -3.04 -10.19 -16.19
CA HIS A 49 -1.82 -10.03 -16.99
C HIS A 49 -0.93 -11.29 -16.98
N PHE A 50 -1.06 -12.14 -15.96
CA PHE A 50 -0.44 -13.46 -15.91
C PHE A 50 -1.34 -14.59 -16.45
N GLY A 51 -2.38 -14.25 -17.22
CA GLY A 51 -3.29 -15.22 -17.87
C GLY A 51 -4.23 -15.93 -16.90
N GLY A 52 -4.60 -15.29 -15.79
CA GLY A 52 -5.46 -15.87 -14.75
C GLY A 52 -4.77 -16.92 -13.88
N LYS A 53 -3.44 -16.99 -13.96
CA LYS A 53 -2.60 -17.95 -13.22
C LYS A 53 -1.45 -17.21 -12.54
N LEU A 54 -0.96 -17.72 -11.42
CA LEU A 54 0.29 -17.25 -10.81
C LEU A 54 1.27 -18.41 -10.74
N GLY A 55 2.47 -18.19 -11.27
CA GLY A 55 3.49 -19.24 -11.36
C GLY A 55 3.04 -20.47 -12.15
N GLY A 56 2.10 -20.30 -13.08
CA GLY A 56 1.48 -21.39 -13.84
C GLY A 56 0.34 -22.12 -13.11
N ALA A 57 0.15 -21.90 -11.80
CA ALA A 57 -0.93 -22.49 -11.02
C ALA A 57 -2.25 -21.77 -11.23
N THR A 58 -3.36 -22.52 -11.23
CA THR A 58 -4.70 -21.94 -11.12
C THR A 58 -4.85 -21.25 -9.76
N VAL A 59 -5.46 -20.06 -9.76
CA VAL A 59 -5.64 -19.26 -8.53
C VAL A 59 -7.11 -19.05 -8.24
N GLN A 60 -7.50 -19.25 -6.98
CA GLN A 60 -8.77 -18.82 -6.43
C GLN A 60 -8.54 -17.66 -5.46
N VAL A 61 -9.08 -16.49 -5.76
CA VAL A 61 -9.05 -15.32 -4.87
C VAL A 61 -10.35 -15.26 -4.09
N ILE A 62 -10.25 -15.26 -2.75
CA ILE A 62 -11.38 -15.13 -1.81
C ILE A 62 -11.33 -13.72 -1.26
N LYS A 63 -12.34 -12.91 -1.58
CA LYS A 63 -12.41 -11.48 -1.24
C LYS A 63 -13.19 -11.28 0.05
N GLU A 64 -12.61 -10.54 1.01
CA GLU A 64 -13.21 -10.23 2.31
C GLU A 64 -13.08 -8.73 2.62
N ASP A 65 -14.15 -8.16 3.18
CA ASP A 65 -14.27 -6.74 3.55
C ASP A 65 -14.24 -6.55 5.06
N ASP A 66 -13.17 -5.99 5.60
CA ASP A 66 -13.01 -5.71 7.03
C ASP A 66 -13.75 -4.45 7.51
N GLN A 67 -14.31 -3.64 6.59
CA GLN A 67 -15.05 -2.41 6.89
C GLN A 67 -14.28 -1.43 7.80
N LEU A 68 -12.95 -1.49 7.80
CA LEU A 68 -12.05 -0.75 8.70
C LEU A 68 -12.26 -1.11 10.21
N LYS A 69 -12.78 -2.31 10.50
CA LYS A 69 -13.04 -2.82 11.85
C LYS A 69 -12.02 -3.92 12.20
N PRO A 70 -11.10 -3.69 13.15
CA PRO A 70 -10.09 -4.69 13.52
C PRO A 70 -10.68 -6.04 13.96
N ASP A 71 -11.76 -6.02 14.75
CA ASP A 71 -12.42 -7.25 15.26
C ASP A 71 -13.03 -8.07 14.11
N LEU A 72 -13.64 -7.41 13.12
CA LEU A 72 -14.13 -8.07 11.91
C LEU A 72 -12.96 -8.63 11.09
N GLY A 73 -11.87 -7.86 10.98
CA GLY A 73 -10.64 -8.32 10.33
C GLY A 73 -10.11 -9.62 10.93
N VAL A 74 -10.11 -9.75 12.26
CA VAL A 74 -9.70 -10.99 12.96
C VAL A 74 -10.62 -12.16 12.61
N GLN A 75 -11.95 -11.97 12.65
CA GLN A 75 -12.92 -13.01 12.28
C GLN A 75 -12.77 -13.49 10.84
N LEU A 76 -12.56 -12.53 9.91
CA LEU A 76 -12.36 -12.85 8.50
C LEU A 76 -11.02 -13.54 8.24
N ALA A 77 -9.95 -13.13 8.93
CA ALA A 77 -8.66 -13.82 8.86
C ALA A 77 -8.77 -15.27 9.35
N GLN A 78 -9.46 -15.51 10.47
CA GLN A 78 -9.73 -16.87 10.98
C GLN A 78 -10.55 -17.69 9.97
N LYS A 79 -11.58 -17.11 9.36
CA LYS A 79 -12.37 -17.78 8.31
C LYS A 79 -11.48 -18.18 7.12
N LEU A 80 -10.64 -17.29 6.63
CA LEU A 80 -9.72 -17.57 5.53
C LEU A 80 -8.74 -18.70 5.86
N ILE A 81 -8.26 -18.75 7.11
CA ILE A 81 -7.30 -19.75 7.59
C ILE A 81 -7.99 -21.10 7.81
N GLU A 82 -9.05 -21.12 8.60
CA GLU A 82 -9.64 -22.36 9.13
C GLU A 82 -10.65 -23.00 8.19
N LYS A 83 -11.51 -22.18 7.56
CA LYS A 83 -12.57 -22.65 6.68
C LYS A 83 -12.09 -22.74 5.24
N ASP A 84 -11.55 -21.65 4.70
CA ASP A 84 -11.20 -21.55 3.29
C ASP A 84 -9.84 -22.19 2.97
N LYS A 85 -8.98 -22.39 4.01
CA LYS A 85 -7.65 -23.02 3.89
C LYS A 85 -6.77 -22.32 2.85
N VAL A 86 -6.66 -20.99 2.96
CA VAL A 86 -5.85 -20.21 2.04
C VAL A 86 -4.35 -20.45 2.23
N ASN A 87 -3.59 -20.39 1.15
CA ASN A 87 -2.14 -20.52 1.16
C ASN A 87 -1.45 -19.20 1.54
N ILE A 88 -2.03 -18.08 1.06
CA ILE A 88 -1.51 -16.73 1.24
C ILE A 88 -2.68 -15.81 1.59
N ILE A 89 -2.46 -14.85 2.51
CA ILE A 89 -3.35 -13.70 2.68
C ILE A 89 -2.63 -12.46 2.13
N THR A 90 -3.35 -11.62 1.38
CA THR A 90 -2.84 -10.36 0.83
C THR A 90 -3.84 -9.23 1.03
N GLY A 91 -3.44 -7.99 0.72
CA GLY A 91 -4.26 -6.80 0.91
C GLY A 91 -3.87 -6.05 2.17
N VAL A 92 -4.83 -5.90 3.05
CA VAL A 92 -4.81 -5.16 4.33
C VAL A 92 -4.58 -3.69 4.13
N THR A 93 -5.69 -2.96 4.13
CA THR A 93 -5.71 -1.53 3.80
C THR A 93 -5.23 -0.66 4.96
N PHE A 94 -5.66 -0.95 6.20
CA PHE A 94 -5.42 -0.08 7.36
C PHE A 94 -4.56 -0.73 8.45
N SER A 95 -3.71 0.08 9.07
CA SER A 95 -2.73 -0.39 10.05
C SER A 95 -3.34 -0.88 11.37
N ASN A 96 -4.50 -0.37 11.79
CA ASN A 96 -5.20 -0.90 12.95
C ASN A 96 -5.73 -2.32 12.70
N VAL A 97 -6.21 -2.62 11.49
CA VAL A 97 -6.59 -3.98 11.09
C VAL A 97 -5.35 -4.86 11.00
N MET A 98 -4.28 -4.40 10.31
CA MET A 98 -3.02 -5.15 10.21
C MET A 98 -2.46 -5.53 11.58
N MET A 99 -2.43 -4.61 12.53
CA MET A 99 -1.96 -4.88 13.90
C MET A 99 -2.78 -5.96 14.60
N ALA A 100 -4.08 -6.04 14.35
CA ALA A 100 -4.96 -7.05 14.94
C ALA A 100 -4.79 -8.44 14.32
N ILE A 101 -4.58 -8.53 12.99
CA ILE A 101 -4.59 -9.81 12.26
C ILE A 101 -3.20 -10.41 12.04
N HIS A 102 -2.12 -9.60 12.11
CA HIS A 102 -0.77 -10.04 11.80
C HIS A 102 -0.37 -11.28 12.64
N LYS A 103 -0.47 -11.17 13.95
CA LYS A 103 -0.08 -12.29 14.84
C LYS A 103 -0.96 -13.54 14.65
N PRO A 104 -2.30 -13.48 14.63
CA PRO A 104 -3.14 -14.63 14.31
C PRO A 104 -2.79 -15.34 12.99
N ILE A 105 -2.52 -14.59 11.92
CA ILE A 105 -2.15 -15.15 10.61
C ILE A 105 -0.80 -15.86 10.68
N THR A 106 0.21 -15.19 11.24
CA THR A 106 1.57 -15.72 11.29
C THR A 106 1.72 -16.88 12.26
N ASP A 107 1.01 -16.88 13.40
CA ASP A 107 0.97 -18.00 14.34
C ASP A 107 0.31 -19.26 13.73
N ALA A 108 -0.68 -19.07 12.84
CA ALA A 108 -1.27 -20.16 12.06
C ALA A 108 -0.34 -20.67 10.92
N GLY A 109 0.84 -20.05 10.76
CA GLY A 109 1.79 -20.41 9.72
C GLY A 109 1.30 -20.08 8.30
N VAL A 110 0.44 -19.07 8.12
CA VAL A 110 -0.01 -18.59 6.82
C VAL A 110 0.86 -17.40 6.39
N LEU A 111 1.23 -17.38 5.12
CA LEU A 111 2.03 -16.30 4.54
C LEU A 111 1.15 -15.05 4.35
N LEU A 112 1.66 -13.91 4.77
CA LEU A 112 1.01 -12.61 4.64
C LEU A 112 1.83 -11.73 3.69
N VAL A 113 1.23 -11.31 2.58
CA VAL A 113 1.82 -10.35 1.64
C VAL A 113 1.02 -9.05 1.73
N GLY A 114 1.47 -8.12 2.59
CA GLY A 114 0.82 -6.84 2.79
C GLY A 114 1.04 -5.90 1.59
N SER A 115 -0.05 -5.38 1.04
CA SER A 115 0.01 -4.48 -0.11
C SER A 115 -0.36 -3.02 0.22
N ASN A 116 -0.53 -2.67 1.50
CA ASN A 116 -0.65 -1.29 1.96
C ASN A 116 -0.17 -1.09 3.39
N ALA A 117 -0.92 -1.57 4.38
CA ALA A 117 -0.63 -1.30 5.79
C ALA A 117 0.76 -1.82 6.19
N GLY A 118 1.65 -0.90 6.55
CA GLY A 118 3.01 -1.19 7.00
C GLY A 118 3.30 -0.57 8.38
N PRO A 119 2.54 -0.95 9.45
CA PRO A 119 2.69 -0.33 10.75
C PRO A 119 4.10 -0.56 11.31
N THR A 120 4.69 0.51 11.81
CA THR A 120 6.08 0.54 12.30
C THR A 120 6.42 -0.55 13.33
N PRO A 121 5.54 -0.92 14.29
CA PRO A 121 5.86 -2.02 15.21
C PRO A 121 6.15 -3.36 14.55
N LEU A 122 5.66 -3.60 13.33
CA LEU A 122 5.89 -4.85 12.59
C LEU A 122 7.17 -4.84 11.72
N THR A 123 7.91 -3.74 11.68
CA THR A 123 9.17 -3.63 10.89
C THR A 123 10.42 -3.86 11.72
N GLY A 124 10.34 -3.62 13.05
CA GLY A 124 11.41 -3.84 14.00
C GLY A 124 11.22 -5.16 14.79
N LYS A 125 11.11 -5.04 16.10
CA LYS A 125 10.98 -6.21 17.01
C LYS A 125 9.79 -7.11 16.74
N GLY A 126 8.72 -6.59 16.14
CA GLY A 126 7.51 -7.36 15.78
C GLY A 126 7.57 -7.98 14.38
N CYS A 127 8.73 -7.98 13.71
CA CYS A 127 8.86 -8.57 12.39
C CYS A 127 8.61 -10.09 12.40
N SER A 128 8.09 -10.62 11.32
CA SER A 128 7.79 -12.05 11.17
C SER A 128 8.37 -12.58 9.85
N PRO A 129 8.96 -13.79 9.87
CA PRO A 129 9.46 -14.42 8.64
C PRO A 129 8.34 -14.78 7.66
N LEU A 130 7.07 -14.71 8.10
CA LEU A 130 5.89 -14.99 7.28
C LEU A 130 5.21 -13.71 6.75
N PHE A 131 5.74 -12.52 7.05
CA PHE A 131 5.20 -11.25 6.58
C PHE A 131 6.14 -10.59 5.57
N PHE A 132 5.63 -10.29 4.39
CA PHE A 132 6.28 -9.59 3.30
C PHE A 132 5.47 -8.36 2.94
N SER A 133 6.11 -7.21 2.70
CA SER A 133 5.42 -5.99 2.30
C SER A 133 5.84 -5.56 0.90
N THR A 134 4.88 -5.28 0.03
CA THR A 134 5.11 -4.63 -1.27
C THR A 134 4.85 -3.13 -1.22
N SER A 135 4.49 -2.61 -0.05
CA SER A 135 4.17 -1.19 0.16
C SER A 135 5.36 -0.39 0.72
N TRP A 136 5.39 -0.18 2.00
CA TRP A 136 6.39 0.60 2.75
C TRP A 136 6.32 0.26 4.25
N ASN A 137 7.30 0.75 5.01
CA ASN A 137 7.10 1.05 6.42
C ASN A 137 6.37 2.40 6.52
N ASN A 138 5.37 2.53 7.40
CA ASN A 138 4.58 3.77 7.49
C ASN A 138 5.46 5.01 7.68
N ASP A 139 6.38 5.00 8.65
CA ASP A 139 7.27 6.15 8.91
C ASP A 139 7.97 6.63 7.64
N SER A 140 8.49 5.71 6.82
CA SER A 140 9.27 6.03 5.63
C SER A 140 8.50 6.88 4.61
N LEU A 141 7.19 6.67 4.50
CA LEU A 141 6.34 7.51 3.65
C LEU A 141 6.35 8.97 4.12
N HIS A 142 6.26 9.17 5.44
CA HIS A 142 6.13 10.48 6.08
C HIS A 142 7.49 11.19 6.22
N GLU A 143 8.58 10.44 6.33
CA GLU A 143 9.97 10.94 6.32
C GLU A 143 10.26 11.77 5.07
N SER A 144 9.68 11.38 3.91
CA SER A 144 9.82 12.14 2.66
C SER A 144 9.28 13.56 2.75
N MET A 145 8.17 13.76 3.47
CA MET A 145 7.60 15.09 3.65
C MET A 145 8.32 15.88 4.75
N GLY A 146 8.87 15.22 5.76
CA GLY A 146 9.77 15.86 6.72
C GLY A 146 11.03 16.41 6.03
N GLN A 147 11.64 15.63 5.13
CA GLN A 147 12.77 16.08 4.31
C GLN A 147 12.37 17.24 3.40
N TYR A 148 11.25 17.09 2.66
CA TYR A 148 10.77 18.15 1.79
C TYR A 148 10.48 19.46 2.53
N ALA A 149 9.90 19.39 3.73
CA ALA A 149 9.63 20.60 4.54
C ALA A 149 10.92 21.37 4.89
N ASN A 150 12.04 20.66 5.14
CA ASN A 150 13.35 21.30 5.32
C ASN A 150 13.83 21.95 4.01
N ASP A 151 13.77 21.22 2.90
CA ASP A 151 14.27 21.68 1.60
C ASP A 151 13.48 22.90 1.11
N ALA A 152 12.17 22.96 1.42
CA ALA A 152 11.31 24.10 1.13
C ALA A 152 11.51 25.28 2.11
N GLY A 153 12.28 25.09 3.18
CA GLY A 153 12.62 26.13 4.14
C GLY A 153 11.54 26.46 5.17
N TYR A 154 10.51 25.62 5.32
CA TYR A 154 9.47 25.79 6.35
C TYR A 154 10.07 25.65 7.75
N LYS A 155 9.89 26.66 8.60
CA LYS A 155 10.44 26.68 9.97
C LYS A 155 9.44 26.22 11.02
N LYS A 156 8.15 26.41 10.77
CA LYS A 156 7.04 26.11 11.68
C LYS A 156 5.99 25.28 10.96
N VAL A 157 5.77 24.04 11.39
CA VAL A 157 4.77 23.14 10.80
C VAL A 157 3.74 22.73 11.84
N TYR A 158 2.46 22.78 11.46
CA TYR A 158 1.33 22.27 12.22
C TYR A 158 0.93 20.90 11.68
N MET A 159 0.73 19.90 12.54
CA MET A 159 0.53 18.51 12.10
C MET A 159 -0.84 17.98 12.52
N LEU A 160 -1.57 17.32 11.60
CA LEU A 160 -2.86 16.68 11.88
C LEU A 160 -2.92 15.27 11.28
N ALA A 161 -3.45 14.30 12.04
CA ALA A 161 -3.66 12.92 11.59
C ALA A 161 -4.78 12.23 12.39
N PRO A 162 -5.41 11.16 11.89
CA PRO A 162 -6.37 10.39 12.65
C PRO A 162 -5.68 9.55 13.72
N ASN A 163 -6.34 9.38 14.88
CA ASN A 163 -5.81 8.69 16.04
C ASN A 163 -5.86 7.17 15.89
N TYR A 164 -4.92 6.62 15.12
CA TYR A 164 -4.65 5.19 15.01
C TYR A 164 -3.16 4.96 14.70
N GLN A 165 -2.71 3.70 14.57
CA GLN A 165 -1.28 3.40 14.44
C GLN A 165 -0.60 4.19 13.31
N ALA A 166 -1.19 4.22 12.10
CA ALA A 166 -0.55 4.95 10.99
C ALA A 166 -0.52 6.48 11.20
N GLY A 167 -1.47 7.06 11.93
CA GLY A 167 -1.41 8.47 12.29
C GLY A 167 -0.25 8.79 13.26
N LYS A 168 0.02 7.89 14.20
CA LYS A 168 1.18 7.99 15.11
C LYS A 168 2.49 7.82 14.34
N ASP A 169 2.54 6.83 13.44
CA ASP A 169 3.68 6.60 12.56
C ASP A 169 3.93 7.82 11.65
N ALA A 170 2.86 8.50 11.20
CA ALA A 170 2.96 9.70 10.37
C ALA A 170 3.73 10.83 11.08
N PHE A 171 3.40 11.09 12.34
CA PHE A 171 4.10 12.12 13.11
C PHE A 171 5.53 11.70 13.46
N SER A 172 5.74 10.44 13.83
CA SER A 172 7.06 9.89 14.09
C SER A 172 7.98 10.02 12.86
N GLY A 173 7.52 9.57 11.71
CA GLY A 173 8.28 9.63 10.46
C GLY A 173 8.59 11.05 10.03
N PHE A 174 7.60 11.93 9.98
CA PHE A 174 7.80 13.33 9.61
C PHE A 174 8.87 13.99 10.51
N LYS A 175 8.74 13.88 11.84
CA LYS A 175 9.67 14.49 12.82
C LYS A 175 11.08 13.93 12.75
N ARG A 176 11.26 12.67 12.30
CA ARG A 176 12.60 12.09 12.17
C ARG A 176 13.47 12.85 11.18
N PHE A 177 12.88 13.39 10.13
CA PHE A 177 13.60 14.13 9.10
C PHE A 177 13.43 15.65 9.23
N TYR A 178 12.29 16.13 9.72
CA TYR A 178 12.04 17.55 9.88
C TYR A 178 12.87 18.16 11.02
N LYS A 179 13.57 19.26 10.74
CA LYS A 179 14.47 19.94 11.66
C LYS A 179 13.92 21.27 12.20
N GLY A 180 12.76 21.71 11.69
CA GLY A 180 12.09 22.92 12.17
C GLY A 180 11.26 22.67 13.42
N GLN A 181 10.46 23.65 13.80
CA GLN A 181 9.55 23.59 14.93
C GLN A 181 8.23 22.91 14.51
N VAL A 182 7.87 21.82 15.16
CA VAL A 182 6.48 21.31 15.17
C VAL A 182 5.70 22.15 16.18
N MET A 183 4.70 22.87 15.70
CA MET A 183 3.91 23.80 16.54
C MET A 183 2.87 23.02 17.35
N ASP A 184 2.25 22.01 16.74
CA ASP A 184 1.30 21.15 17.42
C ASP A 184 1.16 19.81 16.65
N GLU A 185 0.73 18.77 17.37
CA GLU A 185 0.46 17.42 16.90
C GLU A 185 -1.00 17.04 17.26
N VAL A 186 -1.92 17.28 16.32
CA VAL A 186 -3.36 17.10 16.58
C VAL A 186 -3.83 15.75 16.05
N PHE A 187 -4.30 14.91 16.96
CA PHE A 187 -4.97 13.66 16.61
C PHE A 187 -6.48 13.82 16.60
N THR A 188 -7.11 13.51 15.47
CA THR A 188 -8.56 13.53 15.30
C THR A 188 -9.17 12.13 15.37
N GLN A 189 -10.48 12.03 15.46
CA GLN A 189 -11.15 10.74 15.39
C GLN A 189 -11.01 10.12 13.99
N VAL A 190 -10.92 8.80 13.93
CA VAL A 190 -10.98 8.07 12.65
C VAL A 190 -12.37 8.26 12.03
N ASN A 191 -12.42 8.63 10.75
CA ASN A 191 -13.63 8.99 10.02
C ASN A 191 -14.35 10.25 10.55
N GLN A 192 -13.62 11.17 11.21
CA GLN A 192 -14.18 12.48 11.58
C GLN A 192 -14.69 13.21 10.33
N PRO A 193 -15.95 13.73 10.34
CA PRO A 193 -16.51 14.40 9.18
C PRO A 193 -16.25 15.91 9.14
N ASP A 194 -16.01 16.53 10.30
CA ASP A 194 -15.86 17.98 10.47
C ASP A 194 -14.52 18.33 11.14
N TYR A 195 -13.77 19.23 10.52
CA TYR A 195 -12.44 19.70 10.93
C TYR A 195 -12.42 21.21 11.21
N SER A 196 -13.59 21.85 11.35
CA SER A 196 -13.68 23.30 11.53
C SER A 196 -12.93 23.80 12.78
N ALA A 197 -12.98 23.04 13.87
CA ALA A 197 -12.29 23.36 15.11
C ALA A 197 -10.75 23.30 14.93
N GLU A 198 -10.26 22.23 14.33
CA GLU A 198 -8.82 22.04 14.08
C GLU A 198 -8.29 23.09 13.07
N ILE A 199 -9.10 23.43 12.05
CA ILE A 199 -8.75 24.48 11.08
C ILE A 199 -8.69 25.86 11.76
N ALA A 200 -9.60 26.18 12.67
CA ALA A 200 -9.55 27.42 13.43
C ALA A 200 -8.30 27.48 14.33
N GLN A 201 -7.93 26.37 14.98
CA GLN A 201 -6.73 26.28 15.82
C GLN A 201 -5.45 26.50 15.00
N LEU A 202 -5.31 25.82 13.86
CA LEU A 202 -4.13 25.98 12.99
C LEU A 202 -4.03 27.41 12.41
N GLN A 203 -5.15 28.09 12.12
CA GLN A 203 -5.15 29.49 11.69
C GLN A 203 -4.64 30.42 12.80
N ALA A 204 -5.05 30.18 14.05
CA ALA A 204 -4.56 30.94 15.21
C ALA A 204 -3.07 30.72 15.47
N ALA A 205 -2.56 29.50 15.21
CA ALA A 205 -1.15 29.14 15.38
C ALA A 205 -0.21 29.80 14.36
N LYS A 206 -0.70 30.17 13.17
CA LYS A 206 0.07 30.81 12.07
C LYS A 206 1.35 30.04 11.71
N PRO A 207 1.26 28.77 11.28
CA PRO A 207 2.40 28.00 10.80
C PRO A 207 2.86 28.50 9.42
N ASP A 208 4.08 28.09 9.02
CA ASP A 208 4.58 28.29 7.64
C ASP A 208 3.99 27.26 6.67
N ALA A 209 3.65 26.06 7.16
CA ALA A 209 2.99 24.99 6.41
C ALA A 209 2.19 24.09 7.35
N VAL A 210 1.22 23.36 6.77
CA VAL A 210 0.43 22.34 7.45
C VAL A 210 0.79 20.99 6.86
N TYR A 211 1.08 20.00 7.71
CA TYR A 211 1.29 18.62 7.31
C TYR A 211 0.10 17.74 7.75
N VAL A 212 -0.47 16.99 6.82
CA VAL A 212 -1.62 16.14 7.10
C VAL A 212 -1.47 14.72 6.57
N PHE A 213 -2.06 13.79 7.31
CA PHE A 213 -2.26 12.42 6.88
C PHE A 213 -3.73 12.03 7.12
N TYR A 214 -4.55 12.09 6.08
CA TYR A 214 -5.98 11.76 6.12
C TYR A 214 -6.38 10.90 4.92
N PRO A 215 -6.24 9.56 4.97
CA PRO A 215 -6.55 8.71 3.81
C PRO A 215 -8.06 8.61 3.52
N GLY A 216 -8.41 8.56 2.23
CA GLY A 216 -9.76 8.35 1.73
C GLY A 216 -10.73 9.51 2.04
N GLY A 217 -11.93 9.18 2.49
CA GLY A 217 -12.98 10.17 2.77
C GLY A 217 -12.60 11.25 3.79
N MET A 218 -11.75 10.89 4.76
CA MET A 218 -11.20 11.87 5.72
C MET A 218 -10.43 12.99 4.99
N GLY A 219 -9.60 12.61 4.02
CA GLY A 219 -8.82 13.56 3.21
C GLY A 219 -9.71 14.44 2.35
N VAL A 220 -10.72 13.86 1.72
CA VAL A 220 -11.71 14.63 0.93
C VAL A 220 -12.38 15.69 1.79
N ASN A 221 -12.84 15.33 3.00
CA ASN A 221 -13.50 16.25 3.92
C ASN A 221 -12.54 17.34 4.39
N PHE A 222 -11.33 16.97 4.83
CA PHE A 222 -10.35 17.95 5.32
C PHE A 222 -9.98 18.96 4.24
N VAL A 223 -9.61 18.52 3.03
CA VAL A 223 -9.15 19.41 1.96
C VAL A 223 -10.26 20.36 1.50
N LYS A 224 -11.52 19.89 1.43
CA LYS A 224 -12.67 20.76 1.13
C LYS A 224 -12.86 21.84 2.19
N GLN A 225 -12.79 21.49 3.47
CA GLN A 225 -12.96 22.46 4.56
C GLN A 225 -11.75 23.41 4.66
N TYR A 226 -10.53 22.91 4.39
CA TYR A 226 -9.34 23.75 4.30
C TYR A 226 -9.42 24.79 3.20
N GLN A 227 -9.98 24.42 2.04
CA GLN A 227 -10.27 25.33 0.93
C GLN A 227 -11.40 26.32 1.28
N GLN A 228 -12.49 25.86 1.90
CA GLN A 228 -13.60 26.72 2.35
C GLN A 228 -13.16 27.77 3.36
N ALA A 229 -12.16 27.44 4.21
CA ALA A 229 -11.54 28.39 5.13
C ALA A 229 -10.60 29.39 4.43
N GLY A 230 -10.45 29.32 3.10
CA GLY A 230 -9.61 30.19 2.30
C GLY A 230 -8.13 30.02 2.50
N LEU A 231 -7.68 28.84 2.98
CA LEU A 231 -6.30 28.55 3.29
C LEU A 231 -5.52 27.94 2.11
N LEU A 232 -6.19 27.17 1.28
CA LEU A 232 -5.54 26.54 0.13
C LEU A 232 -5.04 27.62 -0.86
N GLY A 233 -3.78 27.49 -1.24
CA GLY A 233 -3.06 28.50 -2.04
C GLY A 233 -2.45 29.67 -1.23
N LYS A 234 -2.78 29.81 0.06
CA LYS A 234 -2.19 30.82 0.97
C LYS A 234 -1.30 30.20 2.02
N LEU A 235 -1.70 29.07 2.57
CA LEU A 235 -0.93 28.30 3.54
C LEU A 235 -0.60 26.95 2.89
N PRO A 236 0.66 26.61 2.66
CA PRO A 236 1.08 25.37 2.04
C PRO A 236 0.52 24.13 2.76
N LEU A 237 -0.11 23.23 2.00
CA LEU A 237 -0.63 21.97 2.49
C LEU A 237 0.27 20.82 2.00
N LEU A 238 1.01 20.23 2.92
CA LEU A 238 1.83 19.06 2.72
C LEU A 238 1.06 17.82 3.14
N SER A 239 1.16 16.75 2.39
CA SER A 239 0.40 15.55 2.71
C SER A 239 1.14 14.24 2.36
N THR A 240 0.62 13.16 2.90
CA THR A 240 0.83 11.82 2.39
C THR A 240 -0.52 11.10 2.42
N SER A 241 -0.87 10.37 1.36
CA SER A 241 -2.12 9.59 1.28
C SER A 241 -3.40 10.37 1.63
N THR A 242 -3.38 11.70 1.58
CA THR A 242 -4.54 12.57 1.79
C THR A 242 -5.14 12.98 0.45
N VAL A 243 -4.25 13.38 -0.47
CA VAL A 243 -4.61 13.60 -1.87
C VAL A 243 -3.84 12.56 -2.69
N ASP A 244 -4.56 11.61 -3.23
CA ASP A 244 -4.05 10.50 -4.02
C ASP A 244 -5.04 10.13 -5.14
N GLY A 245 -4.77 9.05 -5.89
CA GLY A 245 -5.62 8.62 -7.01
C GLY A 245 -7.05 8.26 -6.61
N THR A 246 -7.31 7.95 -5.34
CA THR A 246 -8.66 7.62 -4.84
C THR A 246 -9.46 8.86 -4.43
N THR A 247 -8.78 9.93 -4.02
CA THR A 247 -9.42 11.16 -3.50
C THR A 247 -9.47 12.28 -4.53
N LEU A 248 -8.51 12.36 -5.46
CA LEU A 248 -8.43 13.37 -6.51
C LEU A 248 -9.71 13.47 -7.38
N PRO A 249 -10.39 12.37 -7.77
CA PRO A 249 -11.64 12.46 -8.53
C PRO A 249 -12.77 13.25 -7.82
N ALA A 250 -12.81 13.17 -6.47
CA ALA A 250 -13.78 13.90 -5.65
C ALA A 250 -13.35 15.34 -5.33
N LEU A 251 -12.06 15.62 -5.35
CA LEU A 251 -11.48 16.93 -5.05
C LEU A 251 -11.31 17.80 -6.30
N LYS A 252 -10.91 17.18 -7.43
CA LYS A 252 -10.65 17.90 -8.69
C LYS A 252 -9.74 19.12 -8.45
N ASP A 253 -10.12 20.29 -9.01
CA ASP A 253 -9.36 21.53 -8.90
C ASP A 253 -9.23 22.07 -7.45
N ILE A 254 -10.05 21.59 -6.52
CA ILE A 254 -9.90 21.90 -5.09
C ILE A 254 -8.51 21.43 -4.57
N ALA A 255 -7.96 20.37 -5.10
CA ALA A 255 -6.66 19.85 -4.65
C ALA A 255 -5.44 20.55 -5.28
N LEU A 256 -5.62 21.51 -6.18
CA LEU A 256 -4.50 22.19 -6.84
C LEU A 256 -3.58 22.87 -5.82
N GLY A 257 -2.29 22.66 -5.97
CA GLY A 257 -1.25 23.20 -5.09
C GLY A 257 -0.95 22.35 -3.85
N VAL A 258 -1.66 21.26 -3.60
CA VAL A 258 -1.28 20.29 -2.56
C VAL A 258 -0.01 19.56 -2.99
N VAL A 259 0.94 19.45 -2.05
CA VAL A 259 2.18 18.68 -2.21
C VAL A 259 2.06 17.39 -1.43
N THR A 260 2.33 16.26 -2.08
CA THR A 260 2.23 14.95 -1.45
C THR A 260 3.52 14.14 -1.59
N GLY A 261 3.90 13.44 -0.51
CA GLY A 261 4.93 12.40 -0.54
C GLY A 261 4.32 11.07 -0.94
N SER A 262 4.94 10.38 -1.89
CA SER A 262 4.43 9.09 -2.38
C SER A 262 5.55 8.16 -2.82
N PRO A 263 5.41 6.84 -2.63
CA PRO A 263 6.31 5.87 -3.23
C PRO A 263 5.99 5.59 -4.70
N TYR A 264 4.93 6.19 -5.22
CA TYR A 264 4.41 5.95 -6.56
C TYR A 264 3.79 7.22 -7.15
N SER A 265 3.93 7.36 -8.48
CA SER A 265 3.18 8.32 -9.29
C SER A 265 2.85 7.68 -10.63
N PRO A 266 1.64 7.93 -11.20
CA PRO A 266 1.25 7.34 -12.48
C PRO A 266 2.14 7.71 -13.66
N ASP A 267 2.92 8.80 -13.54
CA ASP A 267 3.85 9.30 -14.56
C ASP A 267 5.29 8.82 -14.38
N ILE A 268 5.55 7.85 -13.49
CA ILE A 268 6.87 7.20 -13.41
C ILE A 268 7.21 6.54 -14.74
N ASP A 269 8.37 6.95 -15.30
CA ASP A 269 8.83 6.51 -16.60
C ASP A 269 9.50 5.13 -16.53
N ASN A 270 8.68 4.07 -16.52
CA ASN A 270 9.15 2.70 -16.77
C ASN A 270 8.09 1.92 -17.58
N PRO A 271 8.52 0.94 -18.40
CA PRO A 271 7.60 0.21 -19.29
C PRO A 271 6.48 -0.53 -18.55
N GLN A 272 6.76 -1.08 -17.35
CA GLN A 272 5.77 -1.80 -16.56
C GLN A 272 4.69 -0.86 -16.07
N ASN A 273 5.09 0.34 -15.59
CA ASN A 273 4.14 1.36 -15.14
C ASN A 273 3.27 1.87 -16.29
N LYS A 274 3.86 2.16 -17.45
CA LYS A 274 3.10 2.64 -18.61
C LYS A 274 1.99 1.67 -18.98
N LYS A 275 2.34 0.37 -19.11
CA LYS A 275 1.36 -0.67 -19.40
C LYS A 275 0.30 -0.80 -18.29
N PHE A 276 0.72 -0.81 -17.03
CA PHE A 276 -0.18 -0.89 -15.87
C PHE A 276 -1.18 0.27 -15.86
N VAL A 277 -0.72 1.50 -16.04
CA VAL A 277 -1.55 2.70 -16.04
C VAL A 277 -2.55 2.68 -17.20
N GLU A 278 -2.10 2.31 -18.40
CA GLU A 278 -2.95 2.21 -19.59
C GLU A 278 -4.07 1.18 -19.38
N ASP A 279 -3.71 -0.04 -19.00
CA ASP A 279 -4.68 -1.13 -18.84
C ASP A 279 -5.62 -0.90 -17.65
N PHE A 280 -5.11 -0.32 -16.55
CA PHE A 280 -5.93 0.05 -15.40
C PHE A 280 -6.97 1.11 -15.77
N LYS A 281 -6.54 2.17 -16.48
CA LYS A 281 -7.46 3.22 -16.97
C LYS A 281 -8.50 2.66 -17.92
N LYS A 282 -8.09 1.82 -18.85
CA LYS A 282 -8.99 1.18 -19.82
C LYS A 282 -10.05 0.32 -19.14
N LYS A 283 -9.66 -0.43 -18.10
CA LYS A 283 -10.55 -1.39 -17.44
C LYS A 283 -11.47 -0.74 -16.41
N PHE A 284 -10.95 0.23 -15.64
CA PHE A 284 -11.65 0.79 -14.49
C PHE A 284 -12.08 2.26 -14.65
N ASN A 285 -11.78 2.88 -15.80
CA ASN A 285 -12.10 4.26 -16.14
C ASN A 285 -11.62 5.29 -15.08
N ARG A 286 -10.46 5.02 -14.47
CA ARG A 286 -9.79 5.90 -13.50
C ARG A 286 -8.28 5.68 -13.51
N SER A 287 -7.52 6.66 -13.02
CA SER A 287 -6.06 6.50 -12.86
C SER A 287 -5.77 5.61 -11.65
N PRO A 288 -4.77 4.71 -11.72
CA PRO A 288 -4.37 3.92 -10.57
C PRO A 288 -3.77 4.80 -9.48
N SER A 289 -4.10 4.49 -8.23
CA SER A 289 -3.50 5.10 -7.05
C SER A 289 -2.21 4.39 -6.63
N LEU A 290 -1.55 4.91 -5.59
CA LEU A 290 -0.45 4.22 -4.92
C LEU A 290 -0.91 2.85 -4.34
N TYR A 291 -2.16 2.74 -3.88
CA TYR A 291 -2.74 1.48 -3.37
C TYR A 291 -2.88 0.43 -4.47
N ALA A 292 -3.29 0.87 -5.65
CA ALA A 292 -3.35 0.01 -6.83
C ALA A 292 -1.95 -0.48 -7.22
N ALA A 293 -0.97 0.41 -7.33
CA ALA A 293 0.39 0.09 -7.75
C ALA A 293 1.04 -1.00 -6.88
N GLN A 294 0.96 -0.86 -5.57
CA GLN A 294 1.59 -1.81 -4.65
C GLN A 294 0.85 -3.15 -4.55
N SER A 295 -0.45 -3.17 -4.84
CA SER A 295 -1.22 -4.41 -4.89
C SER A 295 -1.03 -5.17 -6.21
N TYR A 296 -0.80 -4.47 -7.30
CA TYR A 296 -0.30 -5.06 -8.55
C TYR A 296 1.10 -5.68 -8.34
N ASP A 297 1.97 -4.99 -7.62
CA ASP A 297 3.29 -5.52 -7.23
C ASP A 297 3.17 -6.75 -6.31
N ALA A 298 2.16 -6.83 -5.44
CA ALA A 298 1.90 -8.03 -4.64
C ALA A 298 1.53 -9.23 -5.51
N ALA A 299 0.69 -9.06 -6.52
CA ALA A 299 0.40 -10.11 -7.50
C ALA A 299 1.67 -10.53 -8.27
N SER A 300 2.51 -9.57 -8.64
CA SER A 300 3.79 -9.82 -9.34
C SER A 300 4.79 -10.57 -8.47
N LEU A 301 4.92 -10.21 -7.19
CA LEU A 301 5.76 -10.89 -6.20
C LEU A 301 5.29 -12.35 -6.00
N ILE A 302 3.99 -12.56 -5.80
CA ILE A 302 3.42 -13.89 -5.60
C ILE A 302 3.61 -14.74 -6.86
N ASN A 303 3.41 -14.16 -8.06
CA ASN A 303 3.67 -14.84 -9.32
C ASN A 303 5.13 -15.29 -9.43
N ALA A 304 6.08 -14.39 -9.16
CA ALA A 304 7.51 -14.70 -9.22
C ALA A 304 7.92 -15.79 -8.21
N ALA A 305 7.36 -15.77 -7.00
CA ALA A 305 7.60 -16.79 -6.00
C ALA A 305 7.02 -18.16 -6.40
N LEU A 306 5.79 -18.19 -6.91
CA LEU A 306 5.16 -19.42 -7.38
C LEU A 306 5.87 -20.00 -8.61
N LEU A 307 6.44 -19.19 -9.50
CA LEU A 307 7.31 -19.68 -10.58
C LEU A 307 8.50 -20.46 -10.02
N LYS A 308 9.13 -19.99 -8.95
CA LYS A 308 10.27 -20.67 -8.28
C LYS A 308 9.87 -22.00 -7.63
N THR A 309 8.63 -22.13 -7.17
CA THR A 309 8.10 -23.37 -6.58
C THR A 309 7.42 -24.31 -7.58
N GLY A 310 7.41 -23.96 -8.89
CA GLY A 310 6.71 -24.71 -9.92
C GLY A 310 5.19 -24.71 -9.74
N GLY A 311 4.65 -23.59 -9.24
CA GLY A 311 3.21 -23.40 -8.98
C GLY A 311 2.70 -24.08 -7.71
N LYS A 312 3.58 -24.57 -6.84
CA LYS A 312 3.20 -25.26 -5.59
C LYS A 312 3.23 -24.31 -4.41
N ALA A 313 2.17 -24.32 -3.59
CA ALA A 313 2.01 -23.48 -2.41
C ALA A 313 1.82 -24.26 -1.09
N ASP A 314 1.80 -25.59 -1.14
CA ASP A 314 1.63 -26.50 0.00
C ASP A 314 2.89 -26.56 0.89
N ASN A 315 4.08 -26.47 0.30
CA ASN A 315 5.33 -26.36 1.06
C ASN A 315 5.56 -24.89 1.45
N LYS A 316 5.13 -24.54 2.65
CA LYS A 316 5.19 -23.16 3.19
C LYS A 316 6.64 -22.64 3.29
N ASP A 317 7.60 -23.47 3.66
CA ASP A 317 9.00 -23.06 3.78
C ASP A 317 9.63 -22.79 2.42
N ALA A 318 9.34 -23.62 1.41
CA ALA A 318 9.79 -23.39 0.06
C ALA A 318 9.16 -22.11 -0.53
N LEU A 319 7.86 -21.89 -0.31
CA LEU A 319 7.18 -20.68 -0.79
C LEU A 319 7.69 -19.41 -0.07
N ARG A 320 7.94 -19.47 1.25
CA ARG A 320 8.57 -18.38 2.01
C ARG A 320 9.94 -18.03 1.47
N ALA A 321 10.80 -19.03 1.24
CA ALA A 321 12.13 -18.83 0.66
C ALA A 321 12.05 -18.24 -0.76
N ALA A 322 11.08 -18.70 -1.54
CA ALA A 322 10.80 -18.16 -2.87
C ALA A 322 10.36 -16.71 -2.82
N LEU A 323 9.46 -16.30 -1.90
CA LEU A 323 9.05 -14.91 -1.71
C LEU A 323 10.24 -14.02 -1.33
N LYS A 324 11.07 -14.46 -0.37
CA LYS A 324 12.26 -13.70 0.07
C LYS A 324 13.24 -13.43 -1.07
N SER A 325 13.37 -14.36 -2.00
CA SER A 325 14.31 -14.28 -3.14
C SER A 325 13.63 -13.92 -4.46
N ALA A 326 12.32 -13.63 -4.48
CA ALA A 326 11.60 -13.33 -5.71
C ALA A 326 12.07 -12.00 -6.31
N GLU A 327 12.27 -12.02 -7.62
CA GLU A 327 12.59 -10.84 -8.41
C GLU A 327 11.43 -10.58 -9.36
N PHE A 328 10.95 -9.35 -9.36
CA PHE A 328 9.91 -8.88 -10.26
C PHE A 328 10.17 -7.42 -10.63
N LYS A 329 9.56 -6.96 -11.71
CA LYS A 329 9.66 -5.57 -12.15
C LYS A 329 8.50 -4.78 -11.56
N SER A 330 8.80 -3.97 -10.54
CA SER A 330 7.79 -3.12 -9.89
C SER A 330 7.35 -1.97 -10.79
N VAL A 331 6.05 -1.66 -10.74
CA VAL A 331 5.50 -0.47 -11.42
C VAL A 331 5.95 0.83 -10.76
N ALA A 332 6.36 0.80 -9.51
CA ALA A 332 6.82 1.96 -8.75
C ALA A 332 8.34 2.21 -8.86
N GLY A 333 9.05 1.50 -9.74
CA GLY A 333 10.49 1.63 -9.93
C GLY A 333 11.31 0.59 -9.17
N PRO A 334 12.57 0.88 -8.81
CA PRO A 334 13.44 -0.08 -8.15
C PRO A 334 12.84 -0.64 -6.86
N PHE A 335 12.86 -1.96 -6.73
CA PHE A 335 12.33 -2.68 -5.58
C PHE A 335 13.31 -3.78 -5.14
N ARG A 336 13.60 -3.84 -3.85
CA ARG A 336 14.26 -4.97 -3.21
C ARG A 336 13.84 -5.05 -1.75
N PHE A 337 13.82 -6.25 -1.19
CA PHE A 337 13.56 -6.41 0.24
C PHE A 337 14.78 -6.03 1.08
N ASN A 338 14.51 -5.41 2.23
CA ASN A 338 15.44 -5.32 3.34
C ASN A 338 15.40 -6.63 4.16
N THR A 339 16.27 -6.78 5.16
CA THR A 339 16.34 -7.97 6.02
C THR A 339 15.03 -8.27 6.75
N ASN A 340 14.24 -7.26 7.08
CA ASN A 340 12.92 -7.37 7.71
C ASN A 340 11.77 -7.61 6.72
N GLN A 341 12.06 -7.86 5.44
CA GLN A 341 11.07 -8.12 4.38
C GLN A 341 10.14 -6.94 4.07
N PHE A 342 10.56 -5.72 4.44
CA PHE A 342 10.00 -4.48 3.95
C PHE A 342 10.83 -3.96 2.78
N PRO A 343 10.23 -3.17 1.86
CA PRO A 343 10.94 -2.73 0.67
C PRO A 343 11.94 -1.61 0.96
N ILE A 344 13.08 -1.65 0.28
CA ILE A 344 13.96 -0.51 0.04
C ILE A 344 13.51 0.09 -1.28
N ARG A 345 13.12 1.37 -1.29
CA ARG A 345 12.54 2.01 -2.46
C ARG A 345 12.71 3.53 -2.46
N ASN A 346 12.37 4.16 -3.57
CA ASN A 346 12.34 5.61 -3.67
C ASN A 346 11.01 6.19 -3.14
N PHE A 347 11.10 7.40 -2.59
CA PHE A 347 9.93 8.23 -2.29
C PHE A 347 10.04 9.53 -3.08
N TYR A 348 8.94 9.95 -3.65
CA TYR A 348 8.85 11.06 -4.58
C TYR A 348 8.07 12.22 -3.97
N ARG A 349 8.42 13.45 -4.36
CA ARG A 349 7.50 14.58 -4.27
C ARG A 349 6.56 14.52 -5.46
N VAL A 350 5.28 14.59 -5.20
CA VAL A 350 4.23 14.65 -6.22
C VAL A 350 3.34 15.87 -5.94
N ASP A 351 3.23 16.75 -6.90
CA ASP A 351 2.38 17.94 -6.79
C ASP A 351 1.05 17.70 -7.50
N VAL A 352 -0.03 18.29 -7.00
CA VAL A 352 -1.30 18.36 -7.73
C VAL A 352 -1.29 19.64 -8.57
N ALA A 353 -1.26 19.48 -9.88
CA ALA A 353 -1.21 20.58 -10.84
C ALA A 353 -2.11 20.29 -12.04
N LYS A 354 -2.35 21.28 -12.89
CA LYS A 354 -3.08 21.07 -14.14
C LYS A 354 -2.22 20.33 -15.15
N ASP A 355 -2.78 19.32 -15.78
CA ASP A 355 -2.18 18.64 -16.93
C ASP A 355 -2.39 19.42 -18.24
N ALA A 356 -1.93 18.86 -19.35
CA ALA A 356 -2.06 19.47 -20.68
C ALA A 356 -3.53 19.65 -21.13
N SER A 357 -4.47 18.90 -20.55
CA SER A 357 -5.91 19.04 -20.79
C SER A 357 -6.59 20.07 -19.88
N GLY A 358 -5.84 20.66 -18.94
CA GLY A 358 -6.35 21.62 -17.95
C GLY A 358 -7.03 20.97 -16.75
N GLN A 359 -6.92 19.65 -16.57
CA GLN A 359 -7.48 18.92 -15.43
C GLN A 359 -6.46 18.77 -14.31
N ALA A 360 -6.93 18.71 -13.05
CA ALA A 360 -6.07 18.42 -11.92
C ALA A 360 -5.48 17.00 -12.03
N ALA A 361 -4.18 16.90 -11.96
CA ALA A 361 -3.43 15.64 -12.10
C ALA A 361 -2.20 15.63 -11.17
N PHE A 362 -1.66 14.44 -10.95
CA PHE A 362 -0.39 14.27 -10.25
C PHE A 362 0.78 14.50 -11.19
N VAL A 363 1.74 15.29 -10.72
CA VAL A 363 2.98 15.59 -11.44
C VAL A 363 4.15 15.23 -10.54
N ASN A 364 4.91 14.21 -10.93
CA ASN A 364 6.13 13.81 -10.23
C ASN A 364 7.20 14.89 -10.34
N LYS A 365 7.68 15.37 -9.21
CA LYS A 365 8.73 16.42 -9.10
C LYS A 365 10.10 15.85 -8.76
N GLY A 366 10.24 14.53 -8.77
CA GLY A 366 11.49 13.84 -8.53
C GLY A 366 11.57 13.14 -7.18
N VAL A 367 12.69 12.48 -6.99
CA VAL A 367 12.98 11.67 -5.79
C VAL A 367 13.37 12.58 -4.63
N VAL A 368 12.71 12.44 -3.49
CA VAL A 368 13.05 13.08 -2.22
C VAL A 368 13.97 12.17 -1.39
N LEU A 369 13.61 10.89 -1.27
CA LEU A 369 14.43 9.88 -0.60
C LEU A 369 14.72 8.75 -1.59
N LYS A 370 16.01 8.53 -1.87
CA LYS A 370 16.48 7.51 -2.81
C LYS A 370 16.92 6.25 -2.08
N ASP A 371 16.56 5.07 -2.60
CA ASP A 371 16.95 3.77 -2.04
C ASP A 371 16.73 3.71 -0.52
N HIS A 372 15.60 4.23 -0.09
CA HIS A 372 15.32 4.47 1.32
C HIS A 372 14.85 3.18 2.01
N ALA A 373 15.53 2.82 3.10
CA ALA A 373 15.19 1.72 3.99
C ALA A 373 14.54 2.28 5.26
N ASP A 374 13.63 1.52 5.87
CA ASP A 374 13.03 1.91 7.15
C ASP A 374 14.07 1.99 8.28
N ALA A 375 13.77 2.79 9.30
CA ALA A 375 14.68 3.06 10.42
C ALA A 375 14.83 1.87 11.39
N TYR A 376 13.93 0.89 11.34
CA TYR A 376 13.79 -0.16 12.36
C TYR A 376 14.32 -1.54 11.95
N TYR A 377 14.73 -1.71 10.69
CA TYR A 377 15.14 -3.01 10.17
C TYR A 377 16.24 -3.71 10.98
N LYS A 378 17.10 -2.92 11.66
CA LYS A 378 18.18 -3.46 12.53
C LYS A 378 17.65 -4.07 13.82
N GLU A 379 16.44 -3.72 14.24
CA GLU A 379 15.79 -4.28 15.43
C GLU A 379 15.08 -5.61 15.13
N CYS A 380 14.90 -5.92 13.84
CA CYS A 380 14.31 -7.18 13.40
C CYS A 380 15.32 -8.31 13.54
N ALA A 381 14.91 -9.42 14.18
CA ALA A 381 15.78 -10.58 14.40
C ALA A 381 15.93 -11.47 13.16
N LEU A 382 15.26 -11.19 12.05
CA LEU A 382 15.40 -11.92 10.79
C LEU A 382 16.79 -11.65 10.17
N LYS A 383 17.44 -12.74 9.71
CA LYS A 383 18.75 -12.69 9.04
C LYS A 383 18.62 -12.96 7.55
#